data_4189eeb11dda60055bced29620da2dc1
#
_entry.id   4189eeb11dda60055bced29620da2dc1
#
_cell.length_a   1.000
_cell.length_b   1.000
_cell.length_c   1.000
_cell.angle_alpha   90.00
_cell.angle_beta   90.00
_cell.angle_gamma   90.00
#
_symmetry.space_group_name_H-M   'P 1'
#
loop_
_entity.id
_entity.type
_entity.pdbx_description
1 polymer ?
#
loop_
_entity_poly.entity_id
_entity_poly.type
_entity_poly.pdbx_seq_one_letter_code
_entity_poly.pdbx_strand_id
1 'polypeptide(L)'
;MYLIALFADDAGKKGGEYFTPTCASTLVARLATVGLDEIASACDPCAGSASLLLEVKKHLGKQKVGHYYAQELNGSTYNLLRMNLLMHGVPYKEFTTYNDDTLRVDNFDKKKTEQFTVQVSNPPYSLKWAAPKAMEDDPRYSAAGVLAPKSYADLAFLEHMVYHMADDGRIAVLLPHGVLFRGGAEKKIREYLIGALNVVDAVIGLPSNLFHGTEIPVCILVLKKKRNGNSDNILFVNASSCFTPEKTKNILSDADIDRIVDTYVARENISRFATKVPLSVVTDDNDYNMNINRYVDTFDPEPVVDLDAVQLSLIHISEPTRRS
;
A
#
# COMPACT_ATOMS: atom_id res chain seq x y z
N MET A 1 -10.23 7.42 18.37
CA MET A 1 -9.34 6.30 17.93
C MET A 1 -9.34 5.14 18.92
N TYR A 2 -9.07 5.33 20.22
CA TYR A 2 -9.00 4.24 21.23
C TYR A 2 -10.24 3.33 21.30
N LEU A 3 -11.45 3.92 21.32
CA LEU A 3 -12.71 3.14 21.35
C LEU A 3 -12.94 2.33 20.07
N ILE A 4 -12.52 2.83 18.90
CA ILE A 4 -12.67 2.14 17.62
C ILE A 4 -11.71 0.93 17.58
N ALA A 5 -10.48 1.07 18.08
CA ALA A 5 -9.54 -0.03 18.22
C ALA A 5 -10.07 -1.13 19.15
N LEU A 6 -10.67 -0.74 20.29
CA LEU A 6 -11.33 -1.67 21.22
C LEU A 6 -12.49 -2.44 20.58
N PHE A 7 -13.34 -1.77 19.80
CA PHE A 7 -14.43 -2.43 19.08
C PHE A 7 -13.94 -3.35 17.98
N ALA A 8 -12.81 -3.01 17.32
CA ALA A 8 -12.21 -3.88 16.32
C ALA A 8 -11.60 -5.15 16.96
N ASP A 9 -10.98 -5.03 18.13
CA ASP A 9 -10.44 -6.16 18.89
C ASP A 9 -11.55 -7.10 19.39
N ASP A 10 -12.69 -6.57 19.85
CA ASP A 10 -13.85 -7.33 20.31
C ASP A 10 -14.62 -8.02 19.17
N ALA A 11 -14.62 -7.44 17.96
CA ALA A 11 -15.35 -7.98 16.80
C ALA A 11 -14.64 -9.18 16.13
N GLY A 12 -13.45 -9.58 16.59
CA GLY A 12 -12.70 -10.73 16.10
C GLY A 12 -12.30 -10.64 14.62
N LYS A 13 -12.27 -11.79 13.89
CA LYS A 13 -11.84 -11.82 12.47
C LYS A 13 -12.58 -10.84 11.54
N LYS A 14 -13.82 -10.47 11.87
CA LYS A 14 -14.58 -9.46 11.10
C LYS A 14 -14.17 -8.03 11.43
N GLY A 15 -13.61 -7.77 12.61
CA GLY A 15 -13.14 -6.43 13.01
C GLY A 15 -11.85 -6.02 12.33
N GLY A 16 -10.98 -6.96 11.98
CA GLY A 16 -9.72 -6.70 11.28
C GLY A 16 -9.88 -6.17 9.86
N GLU A 17 -11.02 -6.46 9.21
CA GLU A 17 -11.31 -5.92 7.86
C GLU A 17 -11.64 -4.42 7.87
N TYR A 18 -11.97 -3.84 9.03
CA TYR A 18 -12.44 -2.45 9.15
C TYR A 18 -11.46 -1.51 9.84
N PHE A 19 -10.33 -2.00 10.31
CA PHE A 19 -9.39 -1.21 11.09
C PHE A 19 -7.95 -1.30 10.56
N THR A 20 -7.45 -0.18 10.04
CA THR A 20 -6.04 -0.04 9.68
C THR A 20 -5.24 0.36 10.92
N PRO A 21 -4.17 -0.37 11.31
CA PRO A 21 -3.32 0.00 12.43
C PRO A 21 -2.80 1.43 12.31
N THR A 22 -2.77 2.17 13.41
CA THR A 22 -2.38 3.59 13.42
C THR A 22 -0.99 3.81 12.80
N CYS A 23 -0.02 2.94 13.08
CA CYS A 23 1.32 3.05 12.50
C CYS A 23 1.30 2.92 10.97
N ALA A 24 0.50 2.01 10.42
CA ALA A 24 0.33 1.88 8.96
C ALA A 24 -0.42 3.09 8.38
N SER A 25 -1.47 3.58 9.05
CA SER A 25 -2.20 4.79 8.64
C SER A 25 -1.29 6.02 8.63
N THR A 26 -0.46 6.18 9.65
CA THR A 26 0.52 7.27 9.72
C THR A 26 1.53 7.20 8.58
N LEU A 27 2.08 6.01 8.31
CA LEU A 27 3.03 5.82 7.20
C LEU A 27 2.40 6.14 5.85
N VAL A 28 1.21 5.61 5.56
CA VAL A 28 0.47 5.90 4.31
C VAL A 28 0.21 7.39 4.15
N ALA A 29 -0.28 8.06 5.19
CA ALA A 29 -0.55 9.49 5.16
C ALA A 29 0.72 10.31 4.89
N ARG A 30 1.83 9.98 5.56
CA ARG A 30 3.11 10.67 5.37
C ARG A 30 3.65 10.47 3.96
N LEU A 31 3.61 9.25 3.41
CA LEU A 31 4.05 8.96 2.03
C LEU A 31 3.20 9.72 0.99
N ALA A 32 1.89 9.79 1.20
CA ALA A 32 0.98 10.49 0.30
C ALA A 32 1.18 12.01 0.30
N THR A 33 1.64 12.59 1.41
CA THR A 33 1.72 14.04 1.62
C THR A 33 3.14 14.60 1.63
N VAL A 34 4.17 13.78 1.38
CA VAL A 34 5.57 14.21 1.36
C VAL A 34 5.77 15.47 0.51
N GLY A 35 6.33 16.52 1.14
CA GLY A 35 6.65 17.78 0.47
C GLY A 35 5.41 18.58 0.02
N LEU A 36 4.24 18.31 0.61
CA LEU A 36 3.04 19.12 0.44
C LEU A 36 2.76 19.89 1.73
N ASP A 37 2.52 21.19 1.61
CA ASP A 37 2.12 22.05 2.71
C ASP A 37 0.60 22.13 2.84
N GLU A 38 -0.11 22.06 1.72
CA GLU A 38 -1.57 22.08 1.63
C GLU A 38 -2.05 21.23 0.45
N ILE A 39 -3.28 20.76 0.50
CA ILE A 39 -3.91 19.98 -0.58
C ILE A 39 -5.35 20.45 -0.79
N ALA A 40 -5.78 20.48 -2.06
CA ALA A 40 -7.15 20.83 -2.40
C ALA A 40 -8.15 19.78 -1.93
N SER A 41 -7.79 18.50 -2.02
CA SER A 41 -8.67 17.39 -1.67
C SER A 41 -7.91 16.17 -1.16
N ALA A 42 -8.52 15.46 -0.19
CA ALA A 42 -8.13 14.13 0.25
C ALA A 42 -9.27 13.14 0.01
N CYS A 43 -8.99 11.97 -0.57
CA CYS A 43 -10.00 10.94 -0.83
C CYS A 43 -9.58 9.58 -0.30
N ASP A 44 -10.56 8.83 0.23
CA ASP A 44 -10.46 7.39 0.52
C ASP A 44 -11.72 6.68 0.00
N PRO A 45 -11.60 5.90 -1.09
CA PRO A 45 -12.72 5.19 -1.68
C PRO A 45 -13.17 3.92 -0.91
N CYS A 46 -12.42 3.51 0.13
CA CYS A 46 -12.75 2.39 1.02
C CYS A 46 -12.50 2.81 2.48
N ALA A 47 -13.17 3.88 2.91
CA ALA A 47 -12.73 4.72 4.01
C ALA A 47 -12.84 4.09 5.41
N GLY A 48 -13.61 3.01 5.56
CA GLY A 48 -13.80 2.41 6.87
C GLY A 48 -14.28 3.44 7.90
N SER A 49 -13.53 3.62 8.96
CA SER A 49 -13.77 4.64 9.99
C SER A 49 -13.14 6.01 9.70
N ALA A 50 -12.64 6.28 8.51
CA ALA A 50 -11.85 7.45 8.11
C ALA A 50 -10.47 7.59 8.79
N SER A 51 -9.90 6.51 9.29
CA SER A 51 -8.62 6.58 10.01
C SER A 51 -7.48 7.13 9.14
N LEU A 52 -7.39 6.73 7.88
CA LEU A 52 -6.39 7.23 6.92
C LEU A 52 -6.56 8.73 6.63
N LEU A 53 -7.78 9.18 6.37
CA LEU A 53 -8.07 10.60 6.14
C LEU A 53 -7.76 11.47 7.36
N LEU A 54 -8.00 10.95 8.56
CA LEU A 54 -7.68 11.66 9.79
C LEU A 54 -6.16 11.73 10.06
N GLU A 55 -5.40 10.72 9.65
CA GLU A 55 -3.93 10.80 9.71
C GLU A 55 -3.39 11.80 8.65
N VAL A 56 -3.97 11.87 7.45
CA VAL A 56 -3.65 12.95 6.48
C VAL A 56 -3.89 14.33 7.08
N LYS A 57 -5.07 14.53 7.73
CA LYS A 57 -5.39 15.77 8.44
C LYS A 57 -4.38 16.10 9.53
N LYS A 58 -4.03 15.11 10.34
CA LYS A 58 -3.10 15.27 11.47
C LYS A 58 -1.71 15.69 10.97
N HIS A 59 -1.24 15.06 9.88
CA HIS A 59 0.08 15.33 9.32
C HIS A 59 0.17 16.73 8.68
N LEU A 60 -0.82 17.13 7.89
CA LEU A 60 -0.87 18.45 7.24
C LEU A 60 -1.36 19.58 8.17
N GLY A 61 -2.04 19.25 9.29
CA GLY A 61 -2.65 20.23 10.18
C GLY A 61 -4.05 20.67 9.77
N LYS A 62 -4.72 21.42 10.66
CA LYS A 62 -6.18 21.64 10.62
C LYS A 62 -6.72 22.39 9.39
N GLN A 63 -5.92 23.22 8.73
CA GLN A 63 -6.41 24.12 7.67
C GLN A 63 -5.79 23.83 6.30
N LYS A 64 -5.10 22.69 6.19
CA LYS A 64 -4.30 22.39 4.99
C LYS A 64 -4.94 21.37 4.03
N VAL A 65 -6.13 20.87 4.37
CA VAL A 65 -6.94 20.04 3.48
C VAL A 65 -8.22 20.81 3.14
N GLY A 66 -8.38 21.12 1.85
CA GLY A 66 -9.53 21.90 1.37
C GLY A 66 -10.84 21.14 1.50
N HIS A 67 -10.89 19.87 1.08
CA HIS A 67 -12.09 19.04 1.17
C HIS A 67 -11.76 17.55 1.31
N TYR A 68 -12.57 16.81 2.08
CA TYR A 68 -12.45 15.37 2.28
C TYR A 68 -13.52 14.62 1.50
N TYR A 69 -13.14 13.56 0.82
CA TYR A 69 -14.05 12.67 0.12
C TYR A 69 -13.88 11.24 0.64
N ALA A 70 -15.00 10.56 0.86
CA ALA A 70 -14.95 9.19 1.34
C ALA A 70 -16.12 8.37 0.81
N GLN A 71 -15.85 7.09 0.53
CA GLN A 71 -16.88 6.12 0.21
C GLN A 71 -16.73 4.89 1.09
N GLU A 72 -17.83 4.37 1.59
CA GLU A 72 -17.87 3.18 2.46
C GLU A 72 -19.12 2.35 2.16
N LEU A 73 -18.92 1.05 1.96
CA LEU A 73 -19.99 0.12 1.63
C LEU A 73 -20.90 -0.18 2.80
N ASN A 74 -20.31 -0.41 3.99
CA ASN A 74 -21.06 -0.83 5.17
C ASN A 74 -21.75 0.38 5.83
N GLY A 75 -23.08 0.37 5.91
CA GLY A 75 -23.87 1.48 6.46
C GLY A 75 -23.56 1.83 7.91
N SER A 76 -23.24 0.85 8.76
CA SER A 76 -22.86 1.11 10.16
C SER A 76 -21.48 1.80 10.21
N THR A 77 -20.52 1.29 9.44
CA THR A 77 -19.18 1.87 9.31
C THR A 77 -19.23 3.25 8.65
N TYR A 78 -20.11 3.46 7.68
CA TYR A 78 -20.35 4.76 7.07
C TYR A 78 -20.84 5.81 8.08
N ASN A 79 -21.76 5.45 8.99
CA ASN A 79 -22.19 6.35 10.05
C ASN A 79 -21.06 6.67 11.02
N LEU A 80 -20.24 5.66 11.37
CA LEU A 80 -19.05 5.83 12.19
C LEU A 80 -18.02 6.76 11.53
N LEU A 81 -17.79 6.61 10.23
CA LEU A 81 -16.92 7.48 9.43
C LEU A 81 -17.32 8.96 9.59
N ARG A 82 -18.59 9.28 9.34
CA ARG A 82 -19.10 10.65 9.44
C ARG A 82 -18.98 11.22 10.84
N MET A 83 -19.34 10.43 11.84
CA MET A 83 -19.22 10.82 13.25
C MET A 83 -17.74 11.05 13.60
N ASN A 84 -16.84 10.20 13.15
CA ASN A 84 -15.42 10.30 13.42
C ASN A 84 -14.80 11.56 12.81
N LEU A 85 -15.14 11.90 11.56
CA LEU A 85 -14.72 13.15 10.94
C LEU A 85 -15.18 14.38 11.76
N LEU A 86 -16.45 14.42 12.15
CA LEU A 86 -17.01 15.51 12.97
C LEU A 86 -16.32 15.63 14.33
N MET A 87 -16.14 14.50 15.05
CA MET A 87 -15.51 14.48 16.37
C MET A 87 -14.03 14.90 16.32
N HIS A 88 -13.34 14.67 15.20
CA HIS A 88 -11.97 15.13 14.98
C HIS A 88 -11.91 16.54 14.35
N GLY A 89 -13.02 17.30 14.39
CA GLY A 89 -13.07 18.69 13.99
C GLY A 89 -12.96 18.93 12.49
N VAL A 90 -13.50 18.01 11.65
CA VAL A 90 -13.75 18.28 10.24
C VAL A 90 -15.20 18.80 10.13
N PRO A 91 -15.42 20.07 9.74
CA PRO A 91 -16.76 20.62 9.60
C PRO A 91 -17.56 19.87 8.53
N TYR A 92 -18.87 19.72 8.72
CA TYR A 92 -19.74 19.01 7.79
C TYR A 92 -19.64 19.53 6.33
N LYS A 93 -19.43 20.82 6.16
CA LYS A 93 -19.25 21.45 4.84
C LYS A 93 -17.91 21.12 4.16
N GLU A 94 -16.96 20.55 4.87
CA GLU A 94 -15.60 20.25 4.41
C GLU A 94 -15.42 18.77 4.10
N PHE A 95 -16.49 17.96 4.12
CA PHE A 95 -16.42 16.59 3.65
C PHE A 95 -17.68 16.17 2.87
N THR A 96 -17.45 15.28 1.90
CA THR A 96 -18.49 14.59 1.13
C THR A 96 -18.31 13.10 1.29
N THR A 97 -19.38 12.40 1.69
CA THR A 97 -19.31 10.95 1.95
C THR A 97 -20.44 10.22 1.26
N TYR A 98 -20.15 9.02 0.75
CA TYR A 98 -21.11 8.18 0.06
C TYR A 98 -21.18 6.79 0.73
N ASN A 99 -22.38 6.22 0.80
CA ASN A 99 -22.61 4.86 1.29
C ASN A 99 -22.98 3.97 0.10
N ASP A 100 -21.96 3.51 -0.63
CA ASP A 100 -22.11 2.70 -1.83
C ASP A 100 -20.91 1.78 -2.05
N ASP A 101 -21.08 0.82 -2.96
CA ASP A 101 -20.01 -0.06 -3.46
C ASP A 101 -19.13 0.69 -4.46
N THR A 102 -17.89 0.97 -4.08
CA THR A 102 -16.92 1.72 -4.89
C THR A 102 -16.66 1.10 -6.26
N LEU A 103 -16.67 -0.23 -6.35
CA LEU A 103 -16.43 -0.90 -7.63
C LEU A 103 -17.65 -0.79 -8.56
N ARG A 104 -18.86 -0.67 -8.02
CA ARG A 104 -20.11 -0.67 -8.79
C ARG A 104 -20.63 0.72 -9.10
N VAL A 105 -20.46 1.64 -8.16
CA VAL A 105 -21.05 3.00 -8.26
C VAL A 105 -19.95 4.04 -8.14
N ASP A 106 -19.73 4.75 -9.24
CA ASP A 106 -18.85 5.90 -9.24
C ASP A 106 -19.61 7.16 -8.78
N ASN A 107 -19.55 7.39 -7.47
CA ASN A 107 -20.18 8.57 -6.89
C ASN A 107 -19.35 9.85 -7.10
N PHE A 108 -18.07 9.73 -7.41
CA PHE A 108 -17.16 10.86 -7.59
C PHE A 108 -17.28 11.46 -9.02
N ASP A 109 -17.73 10.68 -10.00
CA ASP A 109 -17.88 11.15 -11.40
C ASP A 109 -19.17 11.96 -11.66
N LYS A 110 -20.06 12.11 -10.65
CA LYS A 110 -21.36 12.80 -10.82
C LYS A 110 -21.26 14.23 -11.37
N LYS A 111 -20.10 14.86 -11.24
CA LYS A 111 -19.82 16.20 -11.77
C LYS A 111 -18.73 16.21 -12.85
N LYS A 112 -18.21 15.05 -13.27
CA LYS A 112 -17.08 14.87 -14.22
C LYS A 112 -15.82 15.69 -13.89
N THR A 113 -15.62 16.08 -12.66
CA THR A 113 -14.55 17.02 -12.26
C THR A 113 -13.87 16.66 -10.94
N GLU A 114 -14.34 15.62 -10.23
CA GLU A 114 -13.76 15.29 -8.93
C GLU A 114 -12.47 14.47 -9.15
N GLN A 115 -11.36 15.19 -9.31
CA GLN A 115 -10.01 14.65 -9.30
C GLN A 115 -9.34 15.03 -7.99
N PHE A 116 -8.64 14.08 -7.38
CA PHE A 116 -8.11 14.21 -6.03
C PHE A 116 -6.62 14.47 -6.01
N THR A 117 -6.20 15.46 -5.19
CA THR A 117 -4.79 15.77 -4.99
C THR A 117 -4.08 14.68 -4.19
N VAL A 118 -4.72 14.16 -3.15
CA VAL A 118 -4.21 13.05 -2.34
C VAL A 118 -5.27 11.97 -2.21
N GLN A 119 -4.89 10.74 -2.49
CA GLN A 119 -5.73 9.58 -2.22
C GLN A 119 -4.96 8.60 -1.34
N VAL A 120 -5.64 8.12 -0.31
CA VAL A 120 -5.15 7.09 0.61
C VAL A 120 -6.21 6.01 0.73
N SER A 121 -5.82 4.75 0.79
CA SER A 121 -6.80 3.68 1.00
C SER A 121 -6.17 2.40 1.54
N ASN A 122 -6.97 1.64 2.26
CA ASN A 122 -6.73 0.25 2.60
C ASN A 122 -7.96 -0.56 2.17
N PRO A 123 -8.09 -0.88 0.88
CA PRO A 123 -9.22 -1.65 0.38
C PRO A 123 -9.23 -3.08 0.93
N PRO A 124 -10.38 -3.77 0.92
CA PRO A 124 -10.46 -5.16 1.36
C PRO A 124 -9.59 -6.07 0.46
N TYR A 125 -8.67 -6.84 1.09
CA TYR A 125 -7.72 -7.68 0.35
C TYR A 125 -8.38 -8.91 -0.26
N SER A 126 -7.98 -9.21 -1.50
CA SER A 126 -8.45 -10.42 -2.23
C SER A 126 -9.97 -10.56 -2.26
N LEU A 127 -10.68 -9.44 -2.34
CA LEU A 127 -12.13 -9.42 -2.43
C LEU A 127 -12.60 -10.08 -3.72
N LYS A 128 -13.54 -11.02 -3.60
CA LYS A 128 -14.27 -11.54 -4.76
C LYS A 128 -15.30 -10.53 -5.20
N TRP A 129 -15.32 -10.21 -6.47
CA TRP A 129 -16.26 -9.27 -7.06
C TRP A 129 -16.92 -9.83 -8.32
N ALA A 130 -18.08 -9.30 -8.67
CA ALA A 130 -18.84 -9.84 -9.79
C ALA A 130 -18.15 -9.62 -11.15
N ALA A 131 -17.35 -8.54 -11.29
CA ALA A 131 -16.75 -8.10 -12.53
C ALA A 131 -17.72 -8.26 -13.71
N PRO A 132 -18.92 -7.62 -13.67
CA PRO A 132 -19.93 -7.78 -14.71
C PRO A 132 -19.40 -7.24 -16.03
N LYS A 133 -19.80 -7.87 -17.16
CA LYS A 133 -19.33 -7.49 -18.49
C LYS A 133 -19.57 -6.01 -18.81
N ALA A 134 -20.62 -5.40 -18.28
CA ALA A 134 -20.89 -3.98 -18.44
C ALA A 134 -19.76 -3.06 -17.89
N MET A 135 -18.87 -3.56 -17.03
CA MET A 135 -17.71 -2.81 -16.54
C MET A 135 -16.53 -2.81 -17.51
N GLU A 136 -16.56 -3.62 -18.58
CA GLU A 136 -15.56 -3.56 -19.65
C GLU A 136 -15.60 -2.20 -20.38
N ASP A 137 -16.76 -1.53 -20.38
CA ASP A 137 -16.96 -0.20 -20.96
C ASP A 137 -16.86 0.93 -19.92
N ASP A 138 -16.68 0.62 -18.64
CA ASP A 138 -16.54 1.62 -17.60
C ASP A 138 -15.17 2.32 -17.74
N PRO A 139 -15.12 3.66 -17.86
CA PRO A 139 -13.89 4.39 -18.12
C PRO A 139 -12.81 4.18 -17.03
N ARG A 140 -13.20 3.79 -15.82
CA ARG A 140 -12.25 3.47 -14.73
C ARG A 140 -11.41 2.24 -15.04
N TYR A 141 -11.94 1.25 -15.77
CA TYR A 141 -11.34 -0.07 -15.99
C TYR A 141 -11.01 -0.36 -17.45
N SER A 142 -11.70 0.28 -18.39
CA SER A 142 -11.58 0.01 -19.83
C SER A 142 -10.19 0.31 -20.39
N ALA A 143 -9.48 1.27 -19.80
CA ALA A 143 -8.20 1.75 -20.32
C ALA A 143 -7.08 0.70 -20.25
N ALA A 144 -7.11 -0.23 -19.29
CA ALA A 144 -6.18 -1.36 -19.23
C ALA A 144 -6.54 -2.49 -20.22
N GLY A 145 -7.70 -2.42 -20.88
CA GLY A 145 -8.19 -3.42 -21.83
C GLY A 145 -8.57 -4.76 -21.19
N VAL A 146 -8.68 -4.83 -19.86
CA VAL A 146 -9.02 -6.05 -19.14
C VAL A 146 -9.54 -5.67 -17.74
N LEU A 147 -10.54 -6.40 -17.26
CA LEU A 147 -10.98 -6.27 -15.87
C LEU A 147 -10.07 -7.05 -14.91
N ALA A 148 -9.89 -6.54 -13.70
CA ALA A 148 -9.26 -7.29 -12.62
C ALA A 148 -9.96 -8.65 -12.40
N PRO A 149 -9.24 -9.71 -11.99
CA PRO A 149 -9.82 -11.04 -11.83
C PRO A 149 -11.00 -11.05 -10.86
N LYS A 150 -12.04 -11.85 -11.14
CA LYS A 150 -13.21 -12.02 -10.25
C LYS A 150 -12.83 -12.46 -8.83
N SER A 151 -11.70 -13.12 -8.67
CA SER A 151 -11.19 -13.60 -7.38
C SER A 151 -10.42 -12.54 -6.60
N TYR A 152 -9.96 -11.45 -7.25
CA TYR A 152 -9.05 -10.45 -6.68
C TYR A 152 -9.37 -9.07 -7.24
N ALA A 153 -10.19 -8.30 -6.53
CA ALA A 153 -10.54 -6.94 -6.90
C ALA A 153 -9.46 -5.90 -6.56
N ASP A 154 -8.33 -6.34 -5.99
CA ASP A 154 -7.30 -5.45 -5.45
C ASP A 154 -6.89 -4.35 -6.44
N LEU A 155 -6.60 -4.73 -7.69
CA LEU A 155 -6.22 -3.76 -8.73
C LEU A 155 -7.40 -2.96 -9.29
N ALA A 156 -8.65 -3.43 -9.19
CA ALA A 156 -9.81 -2.63 -9.60
C ALA A 156 -9.99 -1.41 -8.68
N PHE A 157 -9.75 -1.54 -7.37
CA PHE A 157 -9.70 -0.39 -6.47
C PHE A 157 -8.60 0.59 -6.85
N LEU A 158 -7.42 0.08 -7.23
CA LEU A 158 -6.32 0.93 -7.68
C LEU A 158 -6.65 1.66 -8.99
N GLU A 159 -7.24 0.99 -9.98
CA GLU A 159 -7.69 1.61 -11.24
C GLU A 159 -8.71 2.71 -10.98
N HIS A 160 -9.69 2.49 -10.09
CA HIS A 160 -10.63 3.52 -9.66
C HIS A 160 -9.91 4.75 -9.06
N MET A 161 -8.91 4.53 -8.18
CA MET A 161 -8.13 5.63 -7.61
C MET A 161 -7.32 6.39 -8.68
N VAL A 162 -6.71 5.66 -9.62
CA VAL A 162 -5.92 6.27 -10.72
C VAL A 162 -6.81 7.09 -11.65
N TYR A 163 -8.02 6.62 -11.95
CA TYR A 163 -8.99 7.35 -12.76
C TYR A 163 -9.34 8.72 -12.14
N HIS A 164 -9.48 8.78 -10.82
CA HIS A 164 -9.78 9.99 -10.07
C HIS A 164 -8.55 10.77 -9.60
N MET A 165 -7.36 10.45 -10.07
CA MET A 165 -6.13 11.15 -9.67
C MET A 165 -5.96 12.46 -10.44
N ALA A 166 -5.82 13.57 -9.72
CA ALA A 166 -5.53 14.90 -10.30
C ALA A 166 -4.18 14.91 -11.03
N ASP A 167 -3.93 15.91 -11.87
CA ASP A 167 -2.68 15.99 -12.64
C ASP A 167 -1.42 16.10 -11.77
N ASP A 168 -1.54 16.70 -10.60
CA ASP A 168 -0.51 16.73 -9.55
C ASP A 168 -0.80 15.73 -8.44
N GLY A 169 -1.77 14.82 -8.68
CA GLY A 169 -2.29 13.88 -7.71
C GLY A 169 -1.29 12.81 -7.27
N ARG A 170 -1.53 12.31 -6.07
CA ARG A 170 -0.76 11.23 -5.42
C ARG A 170 -1.66 10.21 -4.79
N ILE A 171 -1.24 8.96 -4.85
CA ILE A 171 -1.91 7.83 -4.22
C ILE A 171 -0.91 7.13 -3.31
N ALA A 172 -1.32 6.78 -2.10
CA ALA A 172 -0.64 5.78 -1.27
C ALA A 172 -1.68 4.75 -0.82
N VAL A 173 -1.53 3.52 -1.27
CA VAL A 173 -2.52 2.46 -1.06
C VAL A 173 -1.88 1.19 -0.52
N LEU A 174 -2.53 0.58 0.47
CA LEU A 174 -2.15 -0.71 1.04
C LEU A 174 -2.76 -1.83 0.20
N LEU A 175 -1.93 -2.76 -0.26
CA LEU A 175 -2.35 -3.90 -1.08
C LEU A 175 -1.59 -5.17 -0.69
N PRO A 176 -2.16 -6.36 -0.91
CA PRO A 176 -1.43 -7.62 -0.71
C PRO A 176 -0.31 -7.78 -1.74
N HIS A 177 0.81 -8.38 -1.35
CA HIS A 177 1.97 -8.58 -2.24
C HIS A 177 1.63 -9.27 -3.58
N GLY A 178 0.56 -10.05 -3.62
CA GLY A 178 0.12 -10.75 -4.83
C GLY A 178 -0.05 -9.84 -6.05
N VAL A 179 -0.52 -8.60 -5.86
CA VAL A 179 -0.71 -7.62 -6.95
C VAL A 179 0.59 -7.28 -7.68
N LEU A 180 1.74 -7.48 -7.03
CA LEU A 180 3.04 -7.14 -7.56
C LEU A 180 3.52 -8.12 -8.66
N PHE A 181 3.04 -9.39 -8.64
CA PHE A 181 3.62 -10.44 -9.48
C PHE A 181 2.63 -11.42 -10.12
N ARG A 182 1.35 -11.45 -9.72
CA ARG A 182 0.38 -12.36 -10.35
C ARG A 182 0.28 -12.06 -11.85
N GLY A 183 0.14 -13.12 -12.65
CA GLY A 183 0.01 -13.05 -14.10
C GLY A 183 -1.41 -12.71 -14.60
N GLY A 184 -1.65 -12.95 -15.90
CA GLY A 184 -2.98 -12.78 -16.50
C GLY A 184 -3.46 -11.32 -16.52
N ALA A 185 -4.69 -11.08 -16.07
CA ALA A 185 -5.28 -9.76 -16.07
C ALA A 185 -4.53 -8.76 -15.18
N GLU A 186 -4.06 -9.18 -13.99
CA GLU A 186 -3.30 -8.29 -13.11
C GLU A 186 -1.97 -7.84 -13.72
N LYS A 187 -1.32 -8.70 -14.52
CA LYS A 187 -0.13 -8.30 -15.30
C LYS A 187 -0.48 -7.20 -16.31
N LYS A 188 -1.55 -7.34 -17.09
CA LYS A 188 -1.96 -6.32 -18.06
C LYS A 188 -2.29 -4.98 -17.40
N ILE A 189 -2.90 -5.00 -16.22
CA ILE A 189 -3.16 -3.77 -15.46
C ILE A 189 -1.83 -3.14 -15.01
N ARG A 190 -0.83 -3.94 -14.57
CA ARG A 190 0.50 -3.40 -14.26
C ARG A 190 1.21 -2.83 -15.49
N GLU A 191 1.11 -3.50 -16.65
CA GLU A 191 1.62 -2.97 -17.93
C GLU A 191 1.01 -1.60 -18.24
N TYR A 192 -0.29 -1.43 -18.02
CA TYR A 192 -0.97 -0.15 -18.19
C TYR A 192 -0.46 0.91 -17.20
N LEU A 193 -0.40 0.59 -15.90
CA LEU A 193 0.01 1.53 -14.85
C LEU A 193 1.48 1.96 -14.95
N ILE A 194 2.37 1.03 -15.33
CA ILE A 194 3.83 1.26 -15.39
C ILE A 194 4.24 1.73 -16.78
N GLY A 195 3.79 1.06 -17.83
CA GLY A 195 4.23 1.30 -19.20
C GLY A 195 3.48 2.46 -19.85
N ALA A 196 2.14 2.41 -19.86
CA ALA A 196 1.35 3.43 -20.55
C ALA A 196 1.22 4.73 -19.73
N LEU A 197 0.88 4.64 -18.44
CA LEU A 197 0.70 5.80 -17.57
C LEU A 197 1.99 6.26 -16.87
N ASN A 198 2.91 5.36 -16.62
CA ASN A 198 4.14 5.60 -15.85
C ASN A 198 3.89 6.30 -14.49
N VAL A 199 2.87 5.84 -13.75
CA VAL A 199 2.46 6.49 -12.49
C VAL A 199 3.03 5.83 -11.24
N VAL A 200 3.56 4.61 -11.32
CA VAL A 200 4.11 3.88 -10.15
C VAL A 200 5.43 4.53 -9.74
N ASP A 201 5.46 5.15 -8.55
CA ASP A 201 6.63 5.88 -8.03
C ASP A 201 7.46 5.05 -7.06
N ALA A 202 6.82 4.30 -6.14
CA ALA A 202 7.51 3.42 -5.22
C ALA A 202 6.67 2.21 -4.82
N VAL A 203 7.36 1.13 -4.46
CA VAL A 203 6.81 -0.11 -3.88
C VAL A 203 7.50 -0.36 -2.55
N ILE A 204 6.74 -0.37 -1.45
CA ILE A 204 7.27 -0.48 -0.10
C ILE A 204 6.67 -1.72 0.56
N GLY A 205 7.48 -2.75 0.79
CA GLY A 205 7.08 -3.96 1.49
C GLY A 205 7.06 -3.76 2.99
N LEU A 206 5.97 -4.14 3.65
CA LEU A 206 5.79 -4.00 5.08
C LEU A 206 6.05 -5.31 5.83
N PRO A 207 6.29 -5.27 7.15
CA PRO A 207 6.39 -6.46 7.97
C PRO A 207 5.12 -7.32 7.90
N SER A 208 5.28 -8.63 7.98
CA SER A 208 4.16 -9.55 8.21
C SER A 208 3.54 -9.32 9.59
N ASN A 209 2.33 -9.83 9.80
CA ASN A 209 1.63 -9.76 11.09
C ASN A 209 1.46 -8.31 11.65
N LEU A 210 1.34 -7.33 10.72
CA LEU A 210 1.09 -5.92 11.09
C LEU A 210 -0.41 -5.66 11.29
N PHE A 211 -1.26 -6.39 10.57
CA PHE A 211 -2.71 -6.23 10.58
C PHE A 211 -3.40 -7.30 11.42
N HIS A 212 -4.44 -6.90 12.15
CA HIS A 212 -5.22 -7.85 12.95
C HIS A 212 -5.89 -8.93 12.09
N GLY A 213 -5.74 -10.17 12.50
CA GLY A 213 -6.44 -11.31 11.90
C GLY A 213 -5.90 -11.79 10.55
N THR A 214 -4.80 -11.23 10.06
CA THR A 214 -4.13 -11.69 8.83
C THR A 214 -2.62 -11.68 8.97
N GLU A 215 -1.98 -12.75 8.49
CA GLU A 215 -0.53 -12.84 8.33
C GLU A 215 -0.08 -12.49 6.90
N ILE A 216 -1.04 -12.11 6.04
CA ILE A 216 -0.74 -11.80 4.63
C ILE A 216 0.23 -10.63 4.56
N PRO A 217 1.39 -10.80 3.89
CA PRO A 217 2.32 -9.70 3.70
C PRO A 217 1.69 -8.65 2.78
N VAL A 218 1.77 -7.39 3.20
CA VAL A 218 1.22 -6.25 2.48
C VAL A 218 2.32 -5.29 2.05
N CYS A 219 2.03 -4.52 1.03
CA CYS A 219 2.88 -3.44 0.56
C CYS A 219 2.10 -2.13 0.43
N ILE A 220 2.81 -1.02 0.42
CA ILE A 220 2.27 0.26 0.00
C ILE A 220 2.74 0.52 -1.42
N LEU A 221 1.79 0.75 -2.33
CA LEU A 221 2.08 1.34 -3.63
C LEU A 221 1.91 2.85 -3.54
N VAL A 222 2.95 3.58 -3.94
CA VAL A 222 2.91 5.04 -4.08
C VAL A 222 2.86 5.37 -5.57
N LEU A 223 1.81 6.08 -5.98
CA LEU A 223 1.63 6.50 -7.36
C LEU A 223 1.58 8.03 -7.46
N LYS A 224 2.11 8.57 -8.56
CA LYS A 224 2.11 9.99 -8.88
C LYS A 224 1.95 10.18 -10.39
N LYS A 225 1.11 11.10 -10.83
CA LYS A 225 1.09 11.51 -12.24
C LYS A 225 2.35 12.29 -12.60
N LYS A 226 2.71 13.29 -11.81
CA LYS A 226 3.96 14.05 -11.97
C LYS A 226 5.04 13.47 -11.06
N ARG A 227 6.00 12.77 -11.64
CA ARG A 227 7.07 12.08 -10.90
C ARG A 227 8.32 12.92 -10.64
N ASN A 228 8.28 14.21 -11.02
CA ASN A 228 9.31 15.23 -10.67
C ASN A 228 10.76 14.76 -10.91
N GLY A 229 11.06 14.30 -12.12
CA GLY A 229 12.40 13.84 -12.51
C GLY A 229 12.70 12.38 -12.19
N ASN A 230 11.71 11.62 -11.66
CA ASN A 230 11.88 10.20 -11.33
C ASN A 230 11.08 9.27 -12.27
N SER A 231 10.67 9.75 -13.45
CA SER A 231 9.89 8.97 -14.41
C SER A 231 10.66 7.81 -15.05
N ASP A 232 11.98 7.79 -14.94
CA ASP A 232 12.88 6.77 -15.46
C ASP A 232 13.18 5.63 -14.49
N ASN A 233 12.62 5.66 -13.28
CA ASN A 233 12.91 4.68 -12.24
C ASN A 233 11.72 4.43 -11.30
N ILE A 234 11.72 3.29 -10.60
CA ILE A 234 10.82 2.98 -9.49
C ILE A 234 11.68 2.69 -8.25
N LEU A 235 11.28 3.23 -7.08
CA LEU A 235 11.93 2.92 -5.82
C LEU A 235 11.30 1.68 -5.18
N PHE A 236 12.10 0.67 -4.89
CA PHE A 236 11.71 -0.51 -4.12
C PHE A 236 12.30 -0.42 -2.72
N VAL A 237 11.46 -0.56 -1.69
CA VAL A 237 11.88 -0.57 -0.28
C VAL A 237 11.42 -1.86 0.37
N ASN A 238 12.33 -2.58 0.99
CA ASN A 238 12.03 -3.75 1.80
C ASN A 238 12.07 -3.37 3.29
N ALA A 239 10.92 -2.99 3.84
CA ALA A 239 10.79 -2.67 5.25
C ALA A 239 10.29 -3.88 6.09
N SER A 240 10.40 -5.11 5.58
CA SER A 240 9.93 -6.32 6.27
C SER A 240 10.57 -6.55 7.64
N SER A 241 11.75 -6.00 7.88
CA SER A 241 12.46 -6.05 9.16
C SER A 241 12.23 -4.83 10.07
N CYS A 242 11.49 -3.82 9.61
CA CYS A 242 11.18 -2.61 10.36
C CYS A 242 10.00 -2.84 11.29
N PHE A 243 10.20 -3.52 12.40
CA PHE A 243 9.13 -3.71 13.38
C PHE A 243 9.63 -4.00 14.77
N THR A 244 8.76 -3.69 15.74
CA THR A 244 8.88 -4.17 17.11
C THR A 244 7.78 -5.20 17.36
N PRO A 245 8.11 -6.43 17.80
CA PRO A 245 7.11 -7.45 18.07
C PRO A 245 6.31 -7.11 19.33
N GLU A 246 4.98 -7.20 19.24
CA GLU A 246 4.05 -7.19 20.37
C GLU A 246 3.44 -8.58 20.58
N LYS A 247 2.64 -8.77 21.63
CA LYS A 247 2.06 -10.09 21.98
C LYS A 247 1.23 -10.72 20.86
N THR A 248 0.53 -9.94 20.08
CA THR A 248 -0.45 -10.42 19.07
C THR A 248 -0.16 -9.94 17.66
N LYS A 249 0.71 -8.95 17.50
CA LYS A 249 1.03 -8.33 16.20
C LYS A 249 2.41 -7.66 16.23
N ASN A 250 2.90 -7.31 15.06
CA ASN A 250 4.03 -6.40 14.90
C ASN A 250 3.55 -4.95 14.83
N ILE A 251 4.38 -4.02 15.24
CA ILE A 251 4.13 -2.58 15.08
C ILE A 251 5.33 -1.91 14.43
N LEU A 252 5.08 -0.88 13.63
CA LEU A 252 6.11 0.06 13.19
C LEU A 252 6.29 1.12 14.28
N SER A 253 7.51 1.29 14.77
CA SER A 253 7.85 2.43 15.63
C SER A 253 7.90 3.73 14.83
N ASP A 254 7.88 4.88 15.51
CA ASP A 254 8.05 6.17 14.83
C ASP A 254 9.40 6.23 14.08
N ALA A 255 10.46 5.64 14.65
CA ALA A 255 11.77 5.55 13.99
C ALA A 255 11.74 4.68 12.72
N ASP A 256 10.97 3.59 12.69
CA ASP A 256 10.77 2.78 11.48
C ASP A 256 10.03 3.59 10.40
N ILE A 257 8.98 4.30 10.81
CA ILE A 257 8.21 5.17 9.91
C ILE A 257 9.11 6.27 9.34
N ASP A 258 9.89 6.95 10.19
CA ASP A 258 10.84 7.99 9.76
C ASP A 258 11.83 7.42 8.76
N ARG A 259 12.46 6.29 9.06
CA ARG A 259 13.41 5.63 8.17
C ARG A 259 12.82 5.33 6.80
N ILE A 260 11.59 4.81 6.73
CA ILE A 260 10.92 4.49 5.46
C ILE A 260 10.62 5.76 4.69
N VAL A 261 10.08 6.79 5.34
CA VAL A 261 9.74 8.07 4.70
C VAL A 261 10.99 8.80 4.22
N ASP A 262 12.05 8.87 5.03
CA ASP A 262 13.31 9.51 4.67
C ASP A 262 13.97 8.80 3.49
N THR A 263 13.95 7.46 3.47
CA THR A 263 14.42 6.66 2.33
C THR A 263 13.62 6.97 1.06
N TYR A 264 12.30 7.09 1.18
CA TYR A 264 11.43 7.44 0.06
C TYR A 264 11.74 8.86 -0.48
N VAL A 265 12.03 9.81 0.40
CA VAL A 265 12.41 11.18 0.02
C VAL A 265 13.79 11.23 -0.63
N ALA A 266 14.79 10.59 -0.02
CA ALA A 266 16.17 10.59 -0.51
C ALA A 266 16.33 9.81 -1.81
N ARG A 267 15.53 8.74 -2.02
CA ARG A 267 15.60 7.84 -3.19
C ARG A 267 17.02 7.29 -3.44
N GLU A 268 17.73 7.00 -2.38
CA GLU A 268 19.08 6.43 -2.44
C GLU A 268 19.05 4.92 -2.34
N ASN A 269 20.07 4.27 -2.92
CA ASN A 269 20.26 2.84 -2.75
C ASN A 269 20.83 2.56 -1.35
N ILE A 270 20.12 1.75 -0.58
CA ILE A 270 20.55 1.31 0.76
C ILE A 270 20.62 -0.20 0.74
N SER A 271 21.81 -0.75 0.97
CA SER A 271 22.03 -2.21 0.99
C SER A 271 20.96 -2.93 1.82
N ARG A 272 20.35 -3.96 1.24
CA ARG A 272 19.31 -4.81 1.85
C ARG A 272 18.01 -4.09 2.26
N PHE A 273 17.87 -2.82 1.92
CA PHE A 273 16.71 -2.05 2.35
C PHE A 273 16.00 -1.33 1.20
N ALA A 274 16.74 -0.63 0.34
CA ALA A 274 16.12 0.14 -0.74
C ALA A 274 16.97 0.14 -2.01
N THR A 275 16.30 0.05 -3.16
CA THR A 275 16.94 0.11 -4.48
C THR A 275 16.11 0.97 -5.42
N LYS A 276 16.74 1.98 -6.01
CA LYS A 276 16.20 2.74 -7.13
C LYS A 276 16.47 1.99 -8.42
N VAL A 277 15.42 1.43 -9.01
CA VAL A 277 15.49 0.53 -10.17
C VAL A 277 15.10 1.27 -11.43
N PRO A 278 15.91 1.24 -12.50
CA PRO A 278 15.54 1.78 -13.79
C PRO A 278 14.22 1.18 -14.30
N LEU A 279 13.38 2.00 -14.91
CA LEU A 279 12.09 1.57 -15.43
C LEU A 279 12.23 0.40 -16.42
N SER A 280 13.23 0.46 -17.31
CA SER A 280 13.53 -0.60 -18.27
C SER A 280 13.83 -1.96 -17.62
N VAL A 281 14.48 -1.98 -16.47
CA VAL A 281 14.71 -3.22 -15.71
C VAL A 281 13.40 -3.83 -15.21
N VAL A 282 12.42 -2.99 -14.85
CA VAL A 282 11.10 -3.48 -14.41
C VAL A 282 10.26 -3.94 -15.60
N THR A 283 10.29 -3.20 -16.72
CA THR A 283 9.48 -3.48 -17.92
C THR A 283 10.07 -4.62 -18.77
N ASP A 284 11.32 -4.48 -19.17
CA ASP A 284 11.94 -5.30 -20.20
C ASP A 284 12.58 -6.56 -19.61
N ASP A 285 13.34 -6.42 -18.53
CA ASP A 285 14.07 -7.55 -17.92
C ASP A 285 13.17 -8.38 -16.98
N ASN A 286 12.16 -7.76 -16.35
CA ASN A 286 11.30 -8.40 -15.34
C ASN A 286 9.82 -8.47 -15.72
N ASP A 287 9.45 -8.12 -16.94
CA ASP A 287 8.10 -8.34 -17.48
C ASP A 287 7.00 -7.74 -16.57
N TYR A 288 7.21 -6.49 -16.12
CA TYR A 288 6.33 -5.75 -15.20
C TYR A 288 6.10 -6.43 -13.84
N ASN A 289 6.98 -7.32 -13.44
CA ASN A 289 6.94 -7.94 -12.13
C ASN A 289 7.59 -7.00 -11.10
N MET A 290 6.81 -6.56 -10.12
CA MET A 290 7.25 -5.66 -9.05
C MET A 290 7.58 -6.37 -7.74
N ASN A 291 7.81 -7.69 -7.75
CA ASN A 291 8.19 -8.40 -6.52
C ASN A 291 9.48 -7.81 -5.94
N ILE A 292 9.41 -7.27 -4.74
CA ILE A 292 10.46 -6.51 -4.08
C ILE A 292 11.76 -7.30 -3.97
N ASN A 293 11.67 -8.60 -3.68
CA ASN A 293 12.85 -9.48 -3.54
C ASN A 293 13.65 -9.68 -4.84
N ARG A 294 13.12 -9.26 -6.00
CA ARG A 294 13.87 -9.22 -7.25
C ARG A 294 14.84 -8.06 -7.34
N TYR A 295 14.58 -6.99 -6.59
CA TYR A 295 15.27 -5.71 -6.69
C TYR A 295 16.04 -5.33 -5.43
N VAL A 296 15.59 -5.81 -4.28
CA VAL A 296 16.25 -5.61 -2.99
C VAL A 296 16.72 -6.97 -2.48
N ASP A 297 18.02 -7.22 -2.63
CA ASP A 297 18.63 -8.45 -2.15
C ASP A 297 18.79 -8.39 -0.62
N THR A 298 18.10 -9.26 0.08
CA THR A 298 18.18 -9.40 1.54
C THR A 298 18.99 -10.62 1.98
N PHE A 299 19.61 -11.34 1.01
CA PHE A 299 20.35 -12.56 1.29
C PHE A 299 21.64 -12.23 2.07
N ASP A 300 21.84 -12.89 3.19
CA ASP A 300 23.14 -12.95 3.83
C ASP A 300 23.99 -13.95 3.08
N PRO A 301 25.15 -13.57 2.49
CA PRO A 301 26.05 -14.56 1.94
C PRO A 301 26.41 -15.53 3.06
N GLU A 302 26.22 -16.81 2.81
CA GLU A 302 26.68 -17.84 3.74
C GLU A 302 28.16 -17.57 4.04
N PRO A 303 28.59 -17.67 5.33
CA PRO A 303 29.98 -17.53 5.64
C PRO A 303 30.77 -18.54 4.81
N VAL A 304 31.84 -18.06 4.18
CA VAL A 304 32.71 -18.91 3.36
C VAL A 304 33.11 -20.08 4.23
N VAL A 305 32.65 -21.26 3.87
CA VAL A 305 33.00 -22.50 4.59
C VAL A 305 34.46 -22.72 4.29
N ASP A 306 35.31 -22.62 5.31
CA ASP A 306 36.71 -23.01 5.24
C ASP A 306 36.77 -24.53 5.04
N LEU A 307 36.91 -24.95 3.79
CA LEU A 307 36.92 -26.36 3.42
C LEU A 307 38.08 -27.11 4.10
N ASP A 308 39.18 -26.43 4.37
CA ASP A 308 40.35 -27.03 5.04
C ASP A 308 40.05 -27.29 6.52
N ALA A 309 39.32 -26.36 7.18
CA ALA A 309 38.88 -26.54 8.57
C ALA A 309 37.83 -27.67 8.69
N VAL A 310 36.91 -27.78 7.73
CA VAL A 310 35.90 -28.86 7.70
C VAL A 310 36.55 -30.20 7.43
N GLN A 311 37.52 -30.26 6.54
CA GLN A 311 38.25 -31.49 6.22
C GLN A 311 39.10 -31.98 7.41
N LEU A 312 39.74 -31.07 8.14
CA LEU A 312 40.47 -31.40 9.39
C LEU A 312 39.51 -31.94 10.47
N SER A 313 38.31 -31.39 10.60
CA SER A 313 37.30 -31.87 11.58
C SER A 313 36.79 -33.27 11.21
N LEU A 314 36.61 -33.58 9.94
CA LEU A 314 36.21 -34.90 9.44
C LEU A 314 37.28 -35.95 9.64
N ILE A 315 38.57 -35.59 9.51
CA ILE A 315 39.69 -36.50 9.76
C ILE A 315 39.75 -36.85 11.25
N HIS A 316 39.50 -35.89 12.16
CA HIS A 316 39.48 -36.15 13.59
C HIS A 316 38.29 -37.02 14.06
N ILE A 317 37.18 -37.00 13.34
CA ILE A 317 36.01 -37.85 13.64
C ILE A 317 36.22 -39.29 13.13
N SER A 318 37.06 -39.49 12.11
CA SER A 318 37.28 -40.79 11.49
C SER A 318 38.44 -41.60 12.09
N GLU A 319 39.24 -41.05 13.03
CA GLU A 319 40.26 -41.83 13.74
C GLU A 319 39.63 -42.64 14.90
N PRO A 320 39.57 -43.96 14.81
CA PRO A 320 39.11 -44.78 15.92
C PRO A 320 40.15 -44.71 17.03
N THR A 321 39.71 -44.26 18.22
CA THR A 321 40.51 -44.38 19.45
C THR A 321 40.96 -45.83 19.66
N ARG A 322 42.18 -46.17 19.29
CA ARG A 322 42.82 -47.41 19.75
C ARG A 322 42.93 -47.31 21.25
N ARG A 323 42.09 -48.01 21.98
CA ARG A 323 42.33 -48.34 23.38
C ARG A 323 43.39 -49.41 23.43
N SER A 324 44.53 -49.08 24.02
CA SER A 324 45.54 -50.01 24.54
C SER A 324 45.03 -50.63 25.84
#